data_752b29117f107d62b262424dfe9c32df
#
_entry.id   752b29117f107d62b262424dfe9c32df
#
_cell.length_a   1.000
_cell.length_b   1.000
_cell.length_c   1.000
_cell.angle_alpha   90.00
_cell.angle_beta   90.00
_cell.angle_gamma   90.00
#
_symmetry.space_group_name_H-M   'P 1'
#
loop_
_entity.id
_entity.type
_entity.pdbx_description
1 polymer ?
#
loop_
_entity_poly.entity_id
_entity_poly.type
_entity_poly.pdbx_seq_one_letter_code
_entity_poly.pdbx_strand_id
1 'polypeptide(L)'
;MIRYINCFRKKSDISAEEFREYWSGTEYDELIEKLAAFYQAIRYAKNLTLKVEMGQKLLSDRGMGEPYDGIIEYYWDNAHQLSSLYETPEAQTLSEQVGKYQGEFIDLSRSTAFFTEDDS
;
A
#
# COMPACT_ATOMS: atom_id res chain seq x y z
N MET A 1 2.55 -13.64 13.24
CA MET A 1 3.07 -12.57 12.37
C MET A 1 2.02 -11.50 12.16
N ILE A 2 2.42 -10.25 12.26
CA ILE A 2 1.53 -9.10 12.06
C ILE A 2 1.78 -8.53 10.67
N ARG A 3 0.72 -8.12 10.00
CA ARG A 3 0.79 -7.59 8.64
C ARG A 3 0.01 -6.29 8.57
N TYR A 4 0.59 -5.25 7.98
CA TYR A 4 -0.13 -4.01 7.68
C TYR A 4 -0.40 -3.98 6.18
N ILE A 5 -1.66 -4.05 5.80
CA ILE A 5 -2.09 -4.16 4.41
C ILE A 5 -2.66 -2.82 3.97
N ASN A 6 -2.10 -2.24 2.91
CA ASN A 6 -2.57 -1.01 2.30
C ASN A 6 -3.20 -1.34 0.96
N CYS A 7 -4.47 -0.95 0.79
CA CYS A 7 -5.22 -1.18 -0.44
C CYS A 7 -5.51 0.16 -1.08
N PHE A 8 -4.91 0.42 -2.23
CA PHE A 8 -4.91 1.73 -2.87
C PHE A 8 -5.74 1.76 -4.15
N ARG A 9 -6.48 2.87 -4.33
CA ARG A 9 -7.17 3.17 -5.58
C ARG A 9 -6.49 4.34 -6.26
N LYS A 10 -6.41 4.27 -7.59
CA LYS A 10 -5.84 5.36 -8.36
C LYS A 10 -6.79 6.56 -8.38
N LYS A 11 -6.24 7.73 -8.60
CA LYS A 11 -7.03 8.93 -8.85
C LYS A 11 -7.87 8.73 -10.13
N SER A 12 -9.10 9.25 -10.11
CA SER A 12 -10.02 9.09 -11.23
C SER A 12 -9.58 9.88 -12.47
N ASP A 13 -8.74 10.91 -12.29
CA ASP A 13 -8.31 11.79 -13.38
C ASP A 13 -7.00 11.37 -14.04
N ILE A 14 -6.44 10.24 -13.66
CA ILE A 14 -5.26 9.67 -14.33
C ILE A 14 -5.59 8.31 -14.95
N SER A 15 -4.81 7.93 -15.95
CA SER A 15 -5.00 6.64 -16.62
C SER A 15 -4.35 5.51 -15.81
N ALA A 16 -4.73 4.27 -16.15
CA ALA A 16 -4.10 3.09 -15.56
C ALA A 16 -2.60 3.04 -15.88
N GLU A 17 -2.20 3.52 -17.05
CA GLU A 17 -0.78 3.57 -17.45
C GLU A 17 -0.02 4.57 -16.61
N GLU A 18 -0.57 5.75 -16.38
CA GLU A 18 0.03 6.76 -15.52
C GLU A 18 0.17 6.25 -14.10
N PHE A 19 -0.85 5.58 -13.58
CA PHE A 19 -0.80 4.97 -12.25
C PHE A 19 0.34 3.95 -12.18
N ARG A 20 0.47 3.11 -13.20
CA ARG A 20 1.54 2.10 -13.27
C ARG A 20 2.93 2.74 -13.28
N GLU A 21 3.10 3.84 -13.99
CA GLU A 21 4.38 4.57 -14.04
C GLU A 21 4.80 5.08 -12.66
N TYR A 22 3.87 5.70 -11.94
CA TYR A 22 4.14 6.15 -10.56
C TYR A 22 4.43 4.96 -9.63
N TRP A 23 3.58 3.93 -9.72
CA TRP A 23 3.66 2.75 -8.86
C TRP A 23 5.00 2.03 -9.01
N SER A 24 5.47 1.90 -10.24
CA SER A 24 6.70 1.19 -10.56
C SER A 24 7.94 2.07 -10.53
N GLY A 25 7.81 3.34 -10.17
CA GLY A 25 8.92 4.29 -10.15
C GLY A 25 9.95 3.98 -9.08
N THR A 26 11.21 4.23 -9.40
CA THR A 26 12.32 4.03 -8.47
C THR A 26 12.14 4.85 -7.19
N GLU A 27 11.64 6.08 -7.32
CA GLU A 27 11.39 6.95 -6.18
C GLU A 27 10.41 6.31 -5.19
N TYR A 28 9.34 5.71 -5.69
CA TYR A 28 8.37 5.03 -4.83
C TYR A 28 8.98 3.83 -4.14
N ASP A 29 9.74 3.02 -4.86
CA ASP A 29 10.44 1.87 -4.29
C ASP A 29 11.37 2.30 -3.15
N GLU A 30 12.10 3.39 -3.33
CA GLU A 30 12.98 3.92 -2.30
C GLU A 30 12.22 4.40 -1.06
N LEU A 31 11.08 5.07 -1.26
CA LEU A 31 10.24 5.53 -0.15
C LEU A 31 9.65 4.36 0.63
N ILE A 32 9.18 3.33 -0.06
CA ILE A 32 8.62 2.13 0.58
C ILE A 32 9.71 1.39 1.35
N GLU A 33 10.91 1.29 0.79
CA GLU A 33 12.05 0.68 1.47
C GLU A 33 12.41 1.46 2.74
N LYS A 34 12.40 2.79 2.67
CA LYS A 34 12.66 3.63 3.84
C LYS A 34 11.61 3.43 4.94
N LEU A 35 10.34 3.33 4.55
CA LEU A 35 9.26 3.05 5.50
C LEU A 35 9.48 1.70 6.19
N ALA A 36 9.77 0.66 5.41
CA ALA A 36 10.01 -0.67 5.94
C ALA A 36 11.18 -0.68 6.92
N ALA A 37 12.27 -0.02 6.54
CA ALA A 37 13.48 0.06 7.40
C ALA A 37 13.20 0.84 8.68
N PHE A 38 12.53 1.99 8.57
CA PHE A 38 12.23 2.82 9.74
C PHE A 38 11.37 2.09 10.75
N TYR A 39 10.31 1.41 10.28
CA TYR A 39 9.40 0.67 11.14
C TYR A 39 9.89 -0.74 11.46
N GLN A 40 11.09 -1.11 10.99
CA GLN A 40 11.73 -2.39 11.28
C GLN A 40 10.90 -3.59 10.79
N ALA A 41 10.24 -3.42 9.65
CA ALA A 41 9.52 -4.53 9.02
C ALA A 41 10.52 -5.61 8.61
N ILE A 42 10.18 -6.87 8.85
CA ILE A 42 11.03 -7.99 8.46
C ILE A 42 10.93 -8.28 6.96
N ARG A 43 9.85 -7.82 6.34
CA ARG A 43 9.60 -8.01 4.93
C ARG A 43 8.54 -7.02 4.46
N TYR A 44 8.53 -6.69 3.19
CA TYR A 44 7.45 -5.93 2.57
C TYR A 44 7.23 -6.40 1.14
N ALA A 45 6.04 -6.12 0.60
CA ALA A 45 5.69 -6.46 -0.78
C ALA A 45 4.85 -5.35 -1.39
N LYS A 46 5.13 -5.01 -2.63
CA LYS A 46 4.37 -4.02 -3.38
C LYS A 46 3.86 -4.69 -4.66
N ASN A 47 2.54 -4.79 -4.79
CA ASN A 47 1.90 -5.52 -5.88
C ASN A 47 0.88 -4.67 -6.62
N LEU A 48 0.98 -4.68 -7.93
CA LEU A 48 0.00 -4.03 -8.80
C LEU A 48 -1.11 -5.03 -9.13
N THR A 49 -2.35 -4.58 -9.10
CA THR A 49 -3.48 -5.44 -9.41
C THR A 49 -3.41 -5.88 -10.87
N LEU A 50 -3.54 -7.18 -11.09
CA LEU A 50 -3.56 -7.76 -12.42
C LEU A 50 -5.00 -7.75 -12.95
N LYS A 51 -5.25 -6.94 -13.99
CA LYS A 51 -6.59 -6.80 -14.56
C LYS A 51 -6.74 -7.73 -15.74
N VAL A 52 -7.23 -8.94 -15.47
CA VAL A 52 -7.46 -9.98 -16.47
C VAL A 52 -8.93 -10.39 -16.48
N GLU A 53 -9.39 -10.98 -17.57
CA GLU A 53 -10.79 -11.41 -17.73
C GLU A 53 -11.26 -12.34 -16.61
N MET A 54 -10.41 -13.27 -16.21
CA MET A 54 -10.74 -14.21 -15.13
C MET A 54 -11.08 -13.48 -13.83
N GLY A 55 -10.31 -12.43 -13.49
CA GLY A 55 -10.57 -11.61 -12.32
C GLY A 55 -11.92 -10.92 -12.40
N GLN A 56 -12.23 -10.31 -13.55
CA GLN A 56 -13.49 -9.64 -13.78
C GLN A 56 -14.68 -10.62 -13.70
N LYS A 57 -14.51 -11.80 -14.27
CA LYS A 57 -15.54 -12.83 -14.23
C LYS A 57 -15.84 -13.27 -12.80
N LEU A 58 -14.80 -13.50 -12.00
CA LEU A 58 -14.98 -13.92 -10.60
C LEU A 58 -15.69 -12.85 -9.78
N LEU A 59 -15.37 -11.59 -9.99
CA LEU A 59 -16.06 -10.48 -9.30
C LEU A 59 -17.53 -10.44 -9.69
N SER A 60 -17.81 -10.52 -10.99
CA SER A 60 -19.17 -10.48 -11.51
C SER A 60 -20.02 -11.66 -11.03
N ASP A 61 -19.47 -12.85 -11.09
CA ASP A 61 -20.18 -14.08 -10.68
C ASP A 61 -20.55 -14.08 -9.20
N ARG A 62 -19.76 -13.38 -8.38
CA ARG A 62 -19.94 -13.33 -6.93
C ARG A 62 -20.56 -12.02 -6.44
N GLY A 63 -20.91 -11.11 -7.35
CA GLY A 63 -21.50 -9.83 -6.97
C GLY A 63 -20.56 -8.95 -6.18
N MET A 64 -19.26 -9.05 -6.42
CA MET A 64 -18.25 -8.28 -5.71
C MET A 64 -17.97 -6.96 -6.42
N GLY A 65 -17.49 -5.95 -5.67
CA GLY A 65 -17.17 -4.65 -6.20
C GLY A 65 -15.83 -4.60 -6.93
N GLU A 66 -15.49 -3.40 -7.39
CA GLU A 66 -14.25 -3.17 -8.12
C GLU A 66 -13.01 -3.49 -7.26
N PRO A 67 -11.97 -4.10 -7.83
CA PRO A 67 -10.76 -4.37 -7.09
C PRO A 67 -9.99 -3.07 -6.82
N TYR A 68 -9.14 -3.10 -5.80
CA TYR A 68 -8.17 -2.03 -5.61
C TYR A 68 -7.12 -2.09 -6.72
N ASP A 69 -6.41 -0.98 -6.94
CA ASP A 69 -5.44 -0.89 -8.03
C ASP A 69 -4.05 -1.39 -7.63
N GLY A 70 -3.70 -1.29 -6.37
CA GLY A 70 -2.43 -1.78 -5.87
C GLY A 70 -2.48 -2.06 -4.39
N ILE A 71 -1.58 -2.94 -3.94
CA ILE A 71 -1.51 -3.35 -2.53
C ILE A 71 -0.06 -3.29 -2.08
N ILE A 72 0.17 -2.71 -0.89
CA ILE A 72 1.47 -2.73 -0.23
C ILE A 72 1.29 -3.36 1.13
N GLU A 73 2.12 -4.34 1.45
CA GLU A 73 2.08 -5.06 2.73
C GLU A 73 3.42 -4.98 3.44
N TYR A 74 3.37 -4.78 4.76
CA TYR A 74 4.54 -4.81 5.64
C TYR A 74 4.33 -5.89 6.69
N TYR A 75 5.40 -6.59 7.07
CA TYR A 75 5.34 -7.75 7.95
C TYR A 75 6.25 -7.57 9.16
N TRP A 76 5.75 -7.96 10.34
CA TRP A 76 6.50 -7.97 11.60
C TRP A 76 6.20 -9.24 12.38
N ASP A 77 7.13 -9.66 13.23
CA ASP A 77 6.86 -10.73 14.19
C ASP A 77 5.86 -10.27 15.24
N ASN A 78 6.00 -9.01 15.69
CA ASN A 78 5.06 -8.37 16.60
C ASN A 78 5.05 -6.86 16.34
N ALA A 79 4.05 -6.18 16.90
CA ALA A 79 3.84 -4.75 16.66
C ALA A 79 4.16 -3.87 17.87
N HIS A 80 4.93 -4.37 18.84
CA HIS A 80 5.12 -3.70 20.13
C HIS A 80 5.74 -2.32 20.02
N GLN A 81 6.66 -2.10 19.09
CA GLN A 81 7.35 -0.82 18.96
C GLN A 81 6.73 0.14 17.94
N LEU A 82 5.71 -0.28 17.20
CA LEU A 82 5.16 0.54 16.11
C LEU A 82 4.60 1.88 16.59
N SER A 83 3.84 1.86 17.68
CA SER A 83 3.25 3.09 18.23
C SER A 83 4.33 4.09 18.64
N SER A 84 5.38 3.62 19.30
CA SER A 84 6.50 4.48 19.73
C SER A 84 7.21 5.10 18.52
N LEU A 85 7.46 4.30 17.48
CA LEU A 85 8.10 4.79 16.28
C LEU A 85 7.22 5.80 15.55
N TYR A 86 5.92 5.55 15.48
CA TYR A 86 4.96 6.42 14.81
C TYR A 86 4.89 7.82 15.43
N GLU A 87 5.12 7.92 16.73
CA GLU A 87 5.03 9.19 17.47
C GLU A 87 6.30 10.03 17.37
N THR A 88 7.31 9.60 16.64
CA THR A 88 8.56 10.35 16.50
C THR A 88 8.47 11.42 15.41
N PRO A 89 9.28 12.49 15.50
CA PRO A 89 9.37 13.48 14.42
C PRO A 89 9.83 12.87 13.09
N GLU A 90 10.71 11.88 13.14
CA GLU A 90 11.20 11.19 11.95
C GLU A 90 10.07 10.46 11.21
N ALA A 91 9.15 9.85 11.96
CA ALA A 91 7.98 9.20 11.37
C ALA A 91 7.11 10.20 10.62
N GLN A 92 6.91 11.38 11.20
CA GLN A 92 6.10 12.43 10.57
C GLN A 92 6.76 12.93 9.28
N THR A 93 8.07 13.17 9.31
CA THR A 93 8.80 13.60 8.12
C THR A 93 8.68 12.58 7.00
N LEU A 94 8.87 11.31 7.33
CA LEU A 94 8.77 10.22 6.36
C LEU A 94 7.34 10.10 5.81
N SER A 95 6.35 10.20 6.68
CA SER A 95 4.94 10.17 6.30
C SER A 95 4.60 11.30 5.33
N GLU A 96 5.13 12.49 5.55
CA GLU A 96 4.93 13.63 4.65
C GLU A 96 5.56 13.39 3.28
N GLN A 97 6.77 12.84 3.24
CA GLN A 97 7.45 12.51 1.99
C GLN A 97 6.65 11.47 1.18
N VAL A 98 6.21 10.41 1.84
CA VAL A 98 5.42 9.36 1.20
C VAL A 98 4.08 9.91 0.73
N GLY A 99 3.41 10.69 1.59
CA GLY A 99 2.11 11.28 1.28
C GLY A 99 2.17 12.23 0.09
N LYS A 100 3.26 13.02 -0.02
CA LYS A 100 3.46 13.92 -1.15
C LYS A 100 3.58 13.15 -2.47
N TYR A 101 4.35 12.07 -2.48
CA TYR A 101 4.49 11.24 -3.66
C TYR A 101 3.16 10.56 -4.00
N GLN A 102 2.53 9.92 -3.02
CA GLN A 102 1.26 9.22 -3.21
C GLN A 102 0.15 10.15 -3.69
N GLY A 103 0.16 11.41 -3.25
CA GLY A 103 -0.84 12.40 -3.66
C GLY A 103 -0.91 12.65 -5.15
N GLU A 104 0.14 12.30 -5.89
CA GLU A 104 0.17 12.47 -7.34
C GLU A 104 -0.67 11.42 -8.07
N PHE A 105 -0.89 10.24 -7.48
CA PHE A 105 -1.53 9.15 -8.22
C PHE A 105 -2.52 8.30 -7.43
N ILE A 106 -2.57 8.43 -6.12
CA ILE A 106 -3.46 7.65 -5.25
C ILE A 106 -4.58 8.53 -4.70
N ASP A 107 -5.81 8.01 -4.73
CA ASP A 107 -6.96 8.61 -4.07
C ASP A 107 -7.08 7.98 -2.67
N LEU A 108 -6.48 8.63 -1.68
CA LEU A 108 -6.48 8.11 -0.31
C LEU A 108 -7.88 8.02 0.29
N SER A 109 -8.80 8.91 -0.12
CA SER A 109 -10.18 8.90 0.39
C SER A 109 -10.95 7.64 -0.02
N ARG A 110 -10.52 6.96 -1.08
CA ARG A 110 -11.12 5.72 -1.58
C ARG A 110 -10.23 4.51 -1.35
N SER A 111 -9.19 4.69 -0.57
CA SER A 111 -8.25 3.64 -0.22
C SER A 111 -8.43 3.27 1.24
N THR A 112 -7.83 2.16 1.68
CA THR A 112 -7.90 1.73 3.08
C THR A 112 -6.63 1.00 3.48
N ALA A 113 -6.41 0.92 4.79
CA ALA A 113 -5.29 0.17 5.33
C ALA A 113 -5.68 -0.38 6.70
N PHE A 114 -5.18 -1.55 7.02
CA PHE A 114 -5.51 -2.22 8.27
C PHE A 114 -4.47 -3.26 8.63
N PHE A 115 -4.40 -3.57 9.92
CA PHE A 115 -3.53 -4.64 10.41
C PHE A 115 -4.27 -5.97 10.38
N THR A 116 -3.54 -7.04 10.09
CA THR A 116 -4.04 -8.41 10.21
C THR A 116 -3.07 -9.23 11.02
N GLU A 117 -3.58 -10.30 11.60
CA GLU A 117 -2.78 -11.28 12.33
C GLU A 117 -2.89 -12.62 11.62
N ASP A 118 -1.75 -13.29 11.48
CA ASP A 118 -1.68 -14.58 10.81
C ASP A 118 -2.25 -15.67 11.73
N ASP A 119 -3.13 -16.49 11.21
CA ASP A 119 -3.79 -17.58 11.96
C ASP A 119 -2.95 -18.86 12.04
N SER A 120 -1.91 -18.97 11.25
CA SER A 120 -1.09 -20.18 11.15
C SER A 120 -0.20 -20.44 12.34
#